data_5e6043ea5b37ec5577a60e4ba72e93bd
#
_entry.id   5e6043ea5b37ec5577a60e4ba72e93bd
#
_cell.length_a   1.000
_cell.length_b   1.000
_cell.length_c   1.000
_cell.angle_alpha   90.00
_cell.angle_beta   90.00
_cell.angle_gamma   90.00
#
_symmetry.space_group_name_H-M   'P 1'
#
loop_
_entity.id
_entity.type
_entity.pdbx_description
1 polymer ?
#
loop_
_entity_poly.entity_id
_entity_poly.type
_entity_poly.pdbx_seq_one_letter_code
_entity_poly.pdbx_strand_id
1 'polypeptide(L)'
;MKGFVFASALAAVGTVTASPTATEKEPPTKRAGSVAVTVSGNAFWKGKERFYLRGIDYQPGGSSANEDPIGDPTVCLRDIAVFKDLGVNAIRVYAVDNSLNHDKCMQALEDAGIYLVLDVNNPKYSLNRRNPGPSYNAKYLQSVFATVDMFARYPNTLAFFSGNEVINDEKDTDKAAPYVKAVTRDIKNYMNSRGLRKVPVGYSAADVSSNRIQTAHYMNCGTDDMRSDFFAFNDYSWCNSNFKQSGWDQKVKSFSDYGIAIFLSEYGCIDNGPRKFGEIGALMNSQMTSVYSGGLMYEYTYEANKYGIVELSDGLKSSSVSKRDDEFNAFKSALKNNPAPTGAGGAASTTHAVNCPTSATGWQVDPSLVPEMPSQAQKYMKSGAGKGPGFELDGDGSQNAGDSGTSTAGVTGGSPSPTGSGAKESDNAGISTVGPVEKAPFIMTGLVMFFTLFGALLL
;
A
#
# COMPACT_ATOMS: atom_id res chain seq x y z
N MET A 1 -3.35 103.87 -25.54
CA MET A 1 -3.92 103.99 -24.23
C MET A 1 -4.72 102.74 -23.97
N LYS A 2 -4.48 102.06 -22.99
CA LYS A 2 -4.80 100.76 -22.51
C LYS A 2 -6.19 100.23 -22.83
N GLY A 3 -6.28 99.10 -23.55
CA GLY A 3 -7.49 98.30 -23.76
C GLY A 3 -7.47 97.09 -22.86
N PHE A 4 -8.55 96.86 -22.12
CA PHE A 4 -8.81 95.68 -21.31
C PHE A 4 -9.54 94.61 -22.15
N VAL A 5 -8.99 93.42 -22.20
CA VAL A 5 -9.65 92.25 -22.76
C VAL A 5 -10.21 91.40 -21.61
N PHE A 6 -11.52 91.21 -21.62
CA PHE A 6 -12.19 90.26 -20.69
C PHE A 6 -12.07 88.87 -21.32
N ALA A 7 -11.47 87.95 -20.56
CA ALA A 7 -11.48 86.51 -20.88
C ALA A 7 -12.58 85.83 -20.08
N SER A 8 -13.56 85.27 -20.75
CA SER A 8 -14.61 84.46 -20.20
C SER A 8 -14.11 83.03 -19.96
N ALA A 9 -14.06 82.60 -18.72
CA ALA A 9 -13.74 81.21 -18.37
C ALA A 9 -15.01 80.37 -18.45
N LEU A 10 -15.05 79.39 -19.37
CA LEU A 10 -16.03 78.33 -19.38
C LEU A 10 -15.53 77.23 -18.38
N ALA A 11 -16.32 77.00 -17.32
CA ALA A 11 -16.13 75.85 -16.42
C ALA A 11 -16.72 74.61 -17.05
N ALA A 12 -15.87 73.65 -17.46
CA ALA A 12 -16.29 72.33 -17.88
C ALA A 12 -16.39 71.45 -16.62
N VAL A 13 -17.62 71.02 -16.26
CA VAL A 13 -17.86 70.00 -15.22
C VAL A 13 -17.59 68.64 -15.83
N GLY A 14 -16.42 68.09 -15.54
CA GLY A 14 -16.06 66.74 -15.90
C GLY A 14 -16.65 65.75 -14.86
N THR A 15 -17.61 64.95 -15.28
CA THR A 15 -18.06 63.78 -14.53
C THR A 15 -16.99 62.70 -14.53
N VAL A 16 -16.32 62.49 -13.40
CA VAL A 16 -15.38 61.36 -13.23
C VAL A 16 -16.23 60.11 -12.96
N THR A 17 -16.42 59.27 -13.98
CA THR A 17 -16.90 57.93 -13.82
C THR A 17 -15.72 57.07 -13.35
N ALA A 18 -15.68 56.70 -12.06
CA ALA A 18 -14.79 55.70 -11.52
C ALA A 18 -15.19 54.34 -12.08
N SER A 19 -14.47 53.85 -13.11
CA SER A 19 -14.52 52.42 -13.45
C SER A 19 -13.87 51.62 -12.34
N PRO A 20 -14.51 50.52 -11.86
CA PRO A 20 -13.84 49.63 -10.94
C PRO A 20 -12.68 48.98 -11.68
N THR A 21 -11.47 49.24 -11.22
CA THR A 21 -10.26 48.53 -11.64
C THR A 21 -10.50 47.08 -11.28
N ALA A 22 -10.73 46.23 -12.28
CA ALA A 22 -10.69 44.78 -12.11
C ALA A 22 -9.29 44.43 -11.61
N THR A 23 -9.19 44.03 -10.39
CA THR A 23 -7.98 43.37 -9.85
C THR A 23 -7.74 42.15 -10.72
N GLU A 24 -6.76 42.27 -11.61
CA GLU A 24 -6.22 41.16 -12.37
C GLU A 24 -5.79 40.14 -11.34
N LYS A 25 -6.56 39.03 -11.23
CA LYS A 25 -6.13 37.87 -10.45
C LYS A 25 -4.85 37.39 -11.11
N GLU A 26 -3.74 37.51 -10.40
CA GLU A 26 -2.50 36.85 -10.81
C GLU A 26 -2.86 35.40 -11.17
N PRO A 27 -2.39 34.88 -12.32
CA PRO A 27 -2.59 33.51 -12.68
C PRO A 27 -2.04 32.65 -11.53
N PRO A 28 -2.74 31.61 -11.10
CA PRO A 28 -2.26 30.76 -10.03
C PRO A 28 -0.85 30.30 -10.39
N THR A 29 0.13 30.72 -9.63
CA THR A 29 1.50 30.20 -9.71
C THR A 29 1.38 28.70 -9.67
N LYS A 30 1.76 28.02 -10.77
CA LYS A 30 1.85 26.57 -10.84
C LYS A 30 2.73 26.14 -9.67
N ARG A 31 2.13 25.68 -8.57
CA ARG A 31 2.88 25.05 -7.47
C ARG A 31 3.67 23.92 -8.11
N ALA A 32 4.96 23.85 -7.83
CA ALA A 32 5.76 22.70 -8.21
C ALA A 32 5.10 21.50 -7.54
N GLY A 33 4.51 20.60 -8.34
CA GLY A 33 3.87 19.38 -7.84
C GLY A 33 4.88 18.56 -7.02
N SER A 34 4.39 17.71 -6.13
CA SER A 34 5.24 16.81 -5.36
C SER A 34 6.18 16.03 -6.27
N VAL A 35 7.43 15.91 -5.86
CA VAL A 35 8.39 15.04 -6.53
C VAL A 35 7.99 13.59 -6.29
N ALA A 36 7.74 12.84 -7.34
CA ALA A 36 7.42 11.42 -7.22
C ALA A 36 8.59 10.65 -6.57
N VAL A 37 8.25 9.73 -5.69
CA VAL A 37 9.22 8.81 -5.09
C VAL A 37 9.51 7.70 -6.11
N THR A 38 10.78 7.33 -6.24
CA THR A 38 11.27 6.27 -7.12
C THR A 38 12.09 5.26 -6.33
N VAL A 39 12.36 4.09 -6.92
CA VAL A 39 13.27 3.08 -6.36
C VAL A 39 14.56 3.07 -7.14
N SER A 40 15.69 3.03 -6.45
CA SER A 40 17.01 2.84 -7.03
C SER A 40 17.92 2.15 -6.01
N GLY A 41 18.68 1.16 -6.45
CA GLY A 41 19.37 0.27 -5.54
C GLY A 41 18.36 -0.47 -4.66
N ASN A 42 18.64 -0.54 -3.37
CA ASN A 42 17.74 -1.13 -2.38
C ASN A 42 16.98 -0.07 -1.55
N ALA A 43 16.63 1.07 -2.15
CA ALA A 43 16.05 2.19 -1.43
C ALA A 43 15.04 3.01 -2.24
N PHE A 44 14.20 3.75 -1.52
CA PHE A 44 13.31 4.77 -2.07
C PHE A 44 13.98 6.14 -2.08
N TRP A 45 13.66 6.95 -3.11
CA TRP A 45 14.27 8.26 -3.33
C TRP A 45 13.25 9.29 -3.76
N LYS A 46 13.28 10.46 -3.11
CA LYS A 46 12.58 11.66 -3.52
C LYS A 46 13.57 12.61 -4.20
N GLY A 47 13.64 12.56 -5.50
CA GLY A 47 14.73 13.20 -6.23
C GLY A 47 16.09 12.60 -5.87
N LYS A 48 16.96 13.39 -5.23
CA LYS A 48 18.29 12.93 -4.77
C LYS A 48 18.34 12.55 -3.28
N GLU A 49 17.25 12.77 -2.56
CA GLU A 49 17.17 12.50 -1.14
C GLU A 49 16.58 11.12 -0.89
N ARG A 50 17.20 10.37 0.04
CA ARG A 50 16.66 9.10 0.49
C ARG A 50 15.31 9.31 1.15
N PHE A 51 14.31 8.53 0.74
CA PHE A 51 12.97 8.56 1.32
C PHE A 51 12.80 7.38 2.28
N TYR A 52 12.41 7.68 3.51
CA TYR A 52 12.02 6.68 4.50
C TYR A 52 10.52 6.79 4.76
N LEU A 53 9.80 5.66 4.69
CA LEU A 53 8.41 5.61 5.09
C LEU A 53 8.34 5.77 6.62
N ARG A 54 7.61 6.76 7.06
CA ARG A 54 7.29 7.05 8.46
C ARG A 54 5.79 7.29 8.51
N GLY A 55 5.03 6.20 8.32
CA GLY A 55 3.64 6.29 7.97
C GLY A 55 2.72 5.48 8.87
N ILE A 56 1.47 5.39 8.44
CA ILE A 56 0.40 4.71 9.15
C ILE A 56 -0.54 4.02 8.15
N ASP A 57 -1.03 2.84 8.53
CA ASP A 57 -2.07 2.13 7.80
C ASP A 57 -3.44 2.77 8.06
N TYR A 58 -4.17 3.06 6.98
CA TYR A 58 -5.38 3.85 7.01
C TYR A 58 -6.52 3.17 6.27
N GLN A 59 -7.31 2.41 7.01
CA GLN A 59 -8.52 1.75 6.51
C GLN A 59 -9.58 1.72 7.62
N PRO A 60 -10.33 2.81 7.86
CA PRO A 60 -11.46 2.80 8.78
C PRO A 60 -12.45 1.68 8.46
N GLY A 61 -12.84 0.91 9.48
CA GLY A 61 -13.60 -0.33 9.31
C GLY A 61 -12.73 -1.60 9.27
N GLY A 62 -11.39 -1.43 9.31
CA GLY A 62 -10.39 -2.52 9.29
C GLY A 62 -9.87 -2.83 7.89
N SER A 63 -8.71 -3.50 7.82
CA SER A 63 -8.00 -3.81 6.58
C SER A 63 -8.79 -4.65 5.56
N SER A 64 -9.88 -5.29 6.01
CA SER A 64 -10.83 -6.04 5.17
C SER A 64 -12.11 -5.27 4.83
N ALA A 65 -12.24 -4.02 5.25
CA ALA A 65 -13.42 -3.23 4.92
C ALA A 65 -13.49 -2.94 3.42
N ASN A 66 -14.68 -3.09 2.87
CA ASN A 66 -14.96 -2.69 1.49
C ASN A 66 -15.43 -1.23 1.46
N GLU A 67 -14.58 -0.36 1.97
CA GLU A 67 -14.81 1.07 2.13
C GLU A 67 -13.64 1.86 1.53
N ASP A 68 -13.93 3.07 1.04
CA ASP A 68 -12.93 3.95 0.43
C ASP A 68 -12.71 5.19 1.31
N PRO A 69 -11.63 5.23 2.09
CA PRO A 69 -11.39 6.35 3.01
C PRO A 69 -10.87 7.62 2.32
N ILE A 70 -10.53 7.54 1.03
CA ILE A 70 -10.05 8.68 0.22
C ILE A 70 -10.95 9.01 -0.97
N GLY A 71 -12.14 8.39 -1.05
CA GLY A 71 -13.17 8.68 -2.05
C GLY A 71 -14.06 9.88 -1.68
N ASP A 72 -14.25 10.17 -0.37
CA ASP A 72 -15.03 11.29 0.12
C ASP A 72 -14.13 12.38 0.72
N PRO A 73 -14.14 13.60 0.16
CA PRO A 73 -13.36 14.72 0.68
C PRO A 73 -13.68 15.09 2.15
N THR A 74 -14.91 14.85 2.62
CA THR A 74 -15.28 15.13 4.01
C THR A 74 -14.50 14.21 4.96
N VAL A 75 -14.38 12.95 4.59
CA VAL A 75 -13.63 11.94 5.36
C VAL A 75 -12.13 12.22 5.31
N CYS A 76 -11.56 12.29 4.11
CA CYS A 76 -10.12 12.39 3.98
C CYS A 76 -9.57 13.71 4.55
N LEU A 77 -10.26 14.85 4.41
CA LEU A 77 -9.80 16.12 4.95
C LEU A 77 -9.81 16.13 6.48
N ARG A 78 -10.81 15.47 7.12
CA ARG A 78 -10.86 15.26 8.57
C ARG A 78 -9.59 14.53 9.03
N ASP A 79 -9.26 13.42 8.39
CA ASP A 79 -8.18 12.53 8.83
C ASP A 79 -6.79 13.05 8.43
N ILE A 80 -6.65 13.75 7.29
CA ILE A 80 -5.39 14.41 6.90
C ILE A 80 -4.94 15.44 7.95
N ALA A 81 -5.87 16.12 8.61
CA ALA A 81 -5.52 17.01 9.72
C ALA A 81 -4.84 16.26 10.87
N VAL A 82 -5.29 15.04 11.16
CA VAL A 82 -4.70 14.17 12.19
C VAL A 82 -3.34 13.61 11.72
N PHE A 83 -3.22 13.22 10.46
CA PHE A 83 -1.94 12.76 9.89
C PHE A 83 -0.85 13.85 9.96
N LYS A 84 -1.23 15.10 9.71
CA LYS A 84 -0.32 16.25 9.88
C LYS A 84 0.09 16.45 11.34
N ASP A 85 -0.84 16.27 12.28
CA ASP A 85 -0.56 16.37 13.71
C ASP A 85 0.39 15.25 14.18
N LEU A 86 0.23 14.03 13.67
CA LEU A 86 1.13 12.90 13.92
C LEU A 86 2.53 13.12 13.31
N GLY A 87 2.61 13.84 12.19
CA GLY A 87 3.86 14.05 11.45
C GLY A 87 4.25 12.86 10.56
N VAL A 88 3.27 12.09 10.09
CA VAL A 88 3.50 11.01 9.11
C VAL A 88 3.73 11.58 7.72
N ASN A 89 4.50 10.87 6.89
CA ASN A 89 4.80 11.24 5.51
C ASN A 89 4.21 10.26 4.47
N ALA A 90 3.60 9.19 4.94
CA ALA A 90 2.94 8.21 4.09
C ALA A 90 1.73 7.61 4.80
N ILE A 91 0.72 7.24 4.01
CA ILE A 91 -0.39 6.39 4.44
C ILE A 91 -0.47 5.17 3.52
N ARG A 92 -0.98 4.05 4.03
CA ARG A 92 -1.38 2.91 3.22
C ARG A 92 -2.90 2.78 3.26
N VAL A 93 -3.49 2.57 2.09
CA VAL A 93 -4.93 2.27 1.93
C VAL A 93 -5.08 0.87 1.32
N TYR A 94 -5.94 0.04 1.93
CA TYR A 94 -6.12 -1.37 1.53
C TYR A 94 -7.19 -1.54 0.46
N ALA A 95 -8.17 -0.64 0.41
CA ALA A 95 -9.25 -0.71 -0.56
C ALA A 95 -9.68 0.68 -1.02
N VAL A 96 -9.89 0.84 -2.32
CA VAL A 96 -10.46 2.03 -2.93
C VAL A 96 -11.56 1.65 -3.91
N ASP A 97 -12.58 2.48 -4.00
CA ASP A 97 -13.61 2.40 -5.03
C ASP A 97 -13.11 3.11 -6.30
N ASN A 98 -12.55 2.35 -7.22
CA ASN A 98 -11.98 2.90 -8.45
C ASN A 98 -13.03 3.42 -9.46
N SER A 99 -14.30 3.52 -9.08
CA SER A 99 -15.35 4.22 -9.81
C SER A 99 -15.54 5.68 -9.36
N LEU A 100 -14.98 6.07 -8.19
CA LEU A 100 -15.08 7.39 -7.58
C LEU A 100 -13.96 8.34 -8.06
N ASN A 101 -14.10 9.62 -7.72
CA ASN A 101 -13.08 10.64 -7.98
C ASN A 101 -12.25 10.93 -6.72
N HIS A 102 -10.95 10.75 -6.81
CA HIS A 102 -10.01 10.92 -5.70
C HIS A 102 -9.20 12.22 -5.77
N ASP A 103 -9.44 13.08 -6.77
CA ASP A 103 -8.60 14.27 -7.02
C ASP A 103 -8.45 15.17 -5.79
N LYS A 104 -9.55 15.43 -5.07
CA LYS A 104 -9.53 16.32 -3.89
C LYS A 104 -8.74 15.74 -2.72
N CYS A 105 -8.91 14.44 -2.44
CA CYS A 105 -8.19 13.78 -1.37
C CYS A 105 -6.71 13.63 -1.70
N MET A 106 -6.37 13.22 -2.92
CA MET A 106 -5.00 13.10 -3.36
C MET A 106 -4.27 14.44 -3.40
N GLN A 107 -4.96 15.52 -3.81
CA GLN A 107 -4.41 16.87 -3.73
C GLN A 107 -4.17 17.32 -2.28
N ALA A 108 -5.09 17.04 -1.38
CA ALA A 108 -4.95 17.40 0.04
C ALA A 108 -3.80 16.61 0.72
N LEU A 109 -3.62 15.35 0.38
CA LEU A 109 -2.46 14.55 0.79
C LEU A 109 -1.16 15.14 0.23
N GLU A 110 -1.15 15.52 -1.04
CA GLU A 110 0.00 16.16 -1.69
C GLU A 110 0.36 17.50 -1.00
N ASP A 111 -0.62 18.35 -0.74
CA ASP A 111 -0.45 19.62 -0.04
C ASP A 111 0.07 19.42 1.41
N ALA A 112 -0.25 18.30 2.01
CA ALA A 112 0.25 17.90 3.33
C ALA A 112 1.65 17.23 3.26
N GLY A 113 2.19 16.98 2.08
CA GLY A 113 3.46 16.26 1.88
C GLY A 113 3.35 14.75 2.16
N ILE A 114 2.15 14.19 2.09
CA ILE A 114 1.86 12.78 2.41
C ILE A 114 1.74 11.97 1.12
N TYR A 115 2.43 10.85 1.08
CA TYR A 115 2.43 9.90 -0.02
C TYR A 115 1.48 8.73 0.25
N LEU A 116 0.89 8.19 -0.83
CA LEU A 116 0.01 7.03 -0.78
C LEU A 116 0.74 5.76 -1.19
N VAL A 117 0.72 4.75 -0.34
CA VAL A 117 0.96 3.35 -0.69
C VAL A 117 -0.40 2.67 -0.83
N LEU A 118 -0.67 2.03 -1.94
CA LEU A 118 -2.00 1.54 -2.28
C LEU A 118 -2.00 0.06 -2.63
N ASP A 119 -2.85 -0.72 -1.96
CA ASP A 119 -3.21 -2.05 -2.43
C ASP A 119 -4.11 -1.93 -3.66
N VAL A 120 -3.75 -2.60 -4.77
CA VAL A 120 -4.57 -2.59 -5.99
C VAL A 120 -5.73 -3.58 -5.92
N ASN A 121 -5.70 -4.46 -4.93
CA ASN A 121 -6.74 -5.42 -4.62
C ASN A 121 -7.74 -4.82 -3.63
N ASN A 122 -8.91 -5.41 -3.55
CA ASN A 122 -9.90 -5.14 -2.51
C ASN A 122 -10.72 -6.41 -2.24
N PRO A 123 -11.62 -6.46 -1.25
CA PRO A 123 -12.38 -7.66 -0.92
C PRO A 123 -13.17 -8.27 -2.09
N LYS A 124 -13.57 -7.45 -3.06
CA LYS A 124 -14.34 -7.90 -4.24
C LYS A 124 -13.46 -8.32 -5.42
N TYR A 125 -12.21 -7.86 -5.45
CA TYR A 125 -11.26 -8.12 -6.53
C TYR A 125 -9.91 -8.50 -5.93
N SER A 126 -9.70 -9.80 -5.69
CA SER A 126 -8.49 -10.34 -5.07
C SER A 126 -8.18 -11.75 -5.57
N LEU A 127 -6.94 -12.18 -5.36
CA LEU A 127 -6.52 -13.56 -5.56
C LEU A 127 -7.01 -14.42 -4.39
N ASN A 128 -7.54 -15.60 -4.70
CA ASN A 128 -7.84 -16.61 -3.70
C ASN A 128 -6.58 -17.42 -3.38
N ARG A 129 -6.07 -17.35 -2.15
CA ARG A 129 -4.80 -18.01 -1.77
C ARG A 129 -4.87 -19.54 -1.86
N ARG A 130 -6.04 -20.14 -1.63
CA ARG A 130 -6.24 -21.59 -1.68
C ARG A 130 -6.52 -22.12 -3.08
N ASN A 131 -7.10 -21.29 -3.96
CA ASN A 131 -7.44 -21.62 -5.34
C ASN A 131 -7.16 -20.45 -6.27
N PRO A 132 -5.88 -20.11 -6.51
CA PRO A 132 -5.53 -18.86 -7.19
C PRO A 132 -5.90 -18.84 -8.68
N GLY A 133 -5.89 -19.98 -9.37
CA GLY A 133 -6.15 -20.05 -10.82
C GLY A 133 -7.46 -19.39 -11.26
N PRO A 134 -8.62 -19.81 -10.75
CA PRO A 134 -9.91 -19.20 -11.11
C PRO A 134 -10.03 -17.72 -10.72
N SER A 135 -9.31 -17.27 -9.68
CA SER A 135 -9.36 -15.89 -9.23
C SER A 135 -8.47 -14.94 -10.06
N TYR A 136 -7.45 -15.46 -10.73
CA TYR A 136 -6.61 -14.71 -11.66
C TYR A 136 -7.28 -14.66 -13.04
N ASN A 137 -8.22 -13.76 -13.21
CA ASN A 137 -9.08 -13.67 -14.37
C ASN A 137 -9.22 -12.23 -14.91
N ALA A 138 -9.89 -12.08 -16.05
CA ALA A 138 -10.02 -10.80 -16.74
C ALA A 138 -10.81 -9.74 -15.95
N LYS A 139 -11.77 -10.13 -15.11
CA LYS A 139 -12.52 -9.19 -14.25
C LYS A 139 -11.62 -8.66 -13.13
N TYR A 140 -10.85 -9.55 -12.50
CA TYR A 140 -9.86 -9.17 -11.52
C TYR A 140 -8.85 -8.16 -12.10
N LEU A 141 -8.23 -8.50 -13.24
CA LEU A 141 -7.24 -7.62 -13.88
C LEU A 141 -7.84 -6.31 -14.37
N GLN A 142 -9.12 -6.29 -14.80
CA GLN A 142 -9.78 -5.05 -15.15
C GLN A 142 -9.89 -4.09 -13.95
N SER A 143 -10.24 -4.59 -12.77
CA SER A 143 -10.28 -3.78 -11.56
C SER A 143 -8.89 -3.29 -11.16
N VAL A 144 -7.89 -4.18 -11.15
CA VAL A 144 -6.48 -3.83 -10.86
C VAL A 144 -6.00 -2.72 -11.79
N PHE A 145 -6.19 -2.87 -13.09
CA PHE A 145 -5.73 -1.90 -14.08
C PHE A 145 -6.50 -0.57 -14.01
N ALA A 146 -7.78 -0.59 -13.66
CA ALA A 146 -8.55 0.64 -13.44
C ALA A 146 -8.03 1.43 -12.23
N THR A 147 -7.65 0.73 -11.16
CA THR A 147 -6.99 1.34 -9.99
C THR A 147 -5.63 1.94 -10.39
N VAL A 148 -4.84 1.21 -11.17
CA VAL A 148 -3.54 1.70 -11.69
C VAL A 148 -3.71 2.93 -12.60
N ASP A 149 -4.66 2.92 -13.55
CA ASP A 149 -4.97 4.07 -14.41
C ASP A 149 -5.30 5.32 -13.58
N MET A 150 -6.08 5.13 -12.51
CA MET A 150 -6.51 6.22 -11.65
C MET A 150 -5.37 6.79 -10.82
N PHE A 151 -4.62 5.94 -10.14
CA PHE A 151 -3.66 6.40 -9.14
C PHE A 151 -2.25 6.65 -9.68
N ALA A 152 -1.84 6.06 -10.81
CA ALA A 152 -0.53 6.35 -11.40
C ALA A 152 -0.36 7.81 -11.86
N ARG A 153 -1.44 8.54 -12.08
CA ARG A 153 -1.40 9.96 -12.47
C ARG A 153 -1.03 10.92 -11.35
N TYR A 154 -1.25 10.53 -10.08
CA TYR A 154 -0.92 11.38 -8.94
C TYR A 154 0.56 11.26 -8.57
N PRO A 155 1.33 12.37 -8.50
CA PRO A 155 2.77 12.31 -8.19
C PRO A 155 3.04 11.76 -6.78
N ASN A 156 2.11 11.92 -5.86
CA ASN A 156 2.18 11.43 -4.49
C ASN A 156 1.67 9.98 -4.30
N THR A 157 1.30 9.25 -5.36
CA THR A 157 1.23 7.79 -5.28
C THR A 157 2.64 7.23 -5.25
N LEU A 158 3.04 6.67 -4.11
CA LEU A 158 4.38 6.16 -3.86
C LEU A 158 4.59 4.79 -4.46
N ALA A 159 3.67 3.85 -4.18
CA ALA A 159 3.82 2.45 -4.53
C ALA A 159 2.48 1.74 -4.65
N PHE A 160 2.46 0.65 -5.42
CA PHE A 160 1.36 -0.31 -5.50
C PHE A 160 1.76 -1.65 -4.87
N PHE A 161 0.89 -2.21 -4.04
CA PHE A 161 0.98 -3.61 -3.65
C PHE A 161 0.20 -4.49 -4.62
N SER A 162 0.86 -5.47 -5.22
CA SER A 162 0.26 -6.49 -6.08
C SER A 162 -0.53 -7.55 -5.29
N GLY A 163 -0.35 -7.58 -3.98
CA GLY A 163 -1.07 -8.43 -3.03
C GLY A 163 -0.60 -8.22 -1.61
N ASN A 164 -1.45 -8.58 -0.66
CA ASN A 164 -1.16 -8.57 0.77
C ASN A 164 -1.43 -9.96 1.36
N GLU A 165 -0.43 -10.55 2.02
CA GLU A 165 -0.52 -11.82 2.75
C GLU A 165 -1.22 -12.97 1.99
N VAL A 166 -1.13 -12.98 0.66
CA VAL A 166 -1.68 -14.07 -0.14
C VAL A 166 -0.96 -15.38 0.19
N ILE A 167 0.34 -15.29 0.46
CA ILE A 167 1.18 -16.38 0.95
C ILE A 167 1.36 -16.16 2.45
N ASN A 168 0.97 -17.14 3.25
CA ASN A 168 1.06 -17.09 4.71
C ASN A 168 1.49 -18.45 5.31
N ASP A 169 1.12 -18.73 6.56
CA ASP A 169 1.42 -19.98 7.28
C ASP A 169 0.41 -21.11 7.02
N GLU A 170 -0.70 -20.82 6.35
CA GLU A 170 -1.66 -21.84 5.96
C GLU A 170 -1.06 -22.77 4.89
N LYS A 171 -1.44 -24.04 4.99
CA LYS A 171 -0.96 -25.06 4.06
C LYS A 171 -1.31 -24.71 2.61
N ASP A 172 -0.35 -24.92 1.70
CA ASP A 172 -0.50 -24.79 0.26
C ASP A 172 -0.69 -23.36 -0.27
N THR A 173 -0.57 -22.31 0.58
CA THR A 173 -0.69 -20.92 0.13
C THR A 173 0.50 -20.45 -0.71
N ASP A 174 1.64 -21.10 -0.62
CA ASP A 174 2.79 -20.90 -1.50
C ASP A 174 2.45 -21.12 -2.98
N LYS A 175 1.47 -21.97 -3.30
CA LYS A 175 0.95 -22.18 -4.67
C LYS A 175 0.34 -20.91 -5.30
N ALA A 176 0.01 -19.90 -4.49
CA ALA A 176 -0.44 -18.62 -4.99
C ALA A 176 0.72 -17.69 -5.44
N ALA A 177 1.96 -17.98 -5.07
CA ALA A 177 3.11 -17.13 -5.38
C ALA A 177 3.29 -16.84 -6.88
N PRO A 178 3.14 -17.82 -7.82
CA PRO A 178 3.23 -17.55 -9.25
C PRO A 178 2.17 -16.55 -9.75
N TYR A 179 0.99 -16.56 -9.16
CA TYR A 179 -0.09 -15.63 -9.52
C TYR A 179 0.17 -14.21 -9.00
N VAL A 180 0.69 -14.06 -7.78
CA VAL A 180 1.13 -12.76 -7.25
C VAL A 180 2.23 -12.18 -8.15
N LYS A 181 3.19 -13.00 -8.56
CA LYS A 181 4.25 -12.61 -9.48
C LYS A 181 3.69 -12.21 -10.86
N ALA A 182 2.69 -12.93 -11.36
CA ALA A 182 2.01 -12.58 -12.60
C ALA A 182 1.29 -11.24 -12.50
N VAL A 183 0.62 -10.94 -11.37
CA VAL A 183 -0.01 -9.63 -11.13
C VAL A 183 1.03 -8.52 -11.11
N THR A 184 2.18 -8.72 -10.45
CA THR A 184 3.29 -7.76 -10.47
C THR A 184 3.76 -7.47 -11.89
N ARG A 185 4.03 -8.50 -12.68
CA ARG A 185 4.39 -8.41 -14.11
C ARG A 185 3.34 -7.63 -14.90
N ASP A 186 2.08 -7.99 -14.71
CA ASP A 186 0.98 -7.44 -15.50
C ASP A 186 0.75 -5.96 -15.19
N ILE A 187 0.87 -5.53 -13.94
CA ILE A 187 0.79 -4.11 -13.55
C ILE A 187 1.94 -3.32 -14.20
N LYS A 188 3.17 -3.83 -14.12
CA LYS A 188 4.35 -3.16 -14.71
C LYS A 188 4.21 -3.04 -16.22
N ASN A 189 3.82 -4.12 -16.88
CA ASN A 189 3.57 -4.15 -18.33
C ASN A 189 2.41 -3.25 -18.73
N TYR A 190 1.35 -3.18 -17.92
CA TYR A 190 0.22 -2.29 -18.14
C TYR A 190 0.66 -0.83 -18.10
N MET A 191 1.36 -0.40 -17.06
CA MET A 191 1.89 0.97 -16.98
C MET A 191 2.77 1.31 -18.19
N ASN A 192 3.65 0.38 -18.60
CA ASN A 192 4.50 0.57 -19.78
C ASN A 192 3.67 0.71 -21.07
N SER A 193 2.73 -0.19 -21.32
CA SER A 193 1.91 -0.20 -22.55
C SER A 193 0.98 1.00 -22.65
N ARG A 194 0.56 1.56 -21.52
CA ARG A 194 -0.31 2.72 -21.43
C ARG A 194 0.46 4.06 -21.35
N GLY A 195 1.78 4.03 -21.28
CA GLY A 195 2.60 5.23 -21.11
C GLY A 195 2.36 5.94 -19.77
N LEU A 196 1.95 5.20 -18.74
CA LEU A 196 1.73 5.75 -17.41
C LEU A 196 3.06 5.97 -16.68
N ARG A 197 3.02 6.80 -15.64
CA ARG A 197 4.14 6.93 -14.73
C ARG A 197 4.46 5.55 -14.12
N LYS A 198 5.73 5.21 -14.09
CA LYS A 198 6.21 3.98 -13.45
C LYS A 198 6.17 4.15 -11.93
N VAL A 199 5.05 3.75 -11.33
CA VAL A 199 4.92 3.62 -9.88
C VAL A 199 5.57 2.32 -9.46
N PRO A 200 6.41 2.29 -8.41
CA PRO A 200 6.97 1.05 -7.90
C PRO A 200 5.90 0.01 -7.54
N VAL A 201 6.11 -1.25 -7.93
CA VAL A 201 5.19 -2.37 -7.65
C VAL A 201 5.89 -3.41 -6.79
N GLY A 202 5.25 -3.85 -5.72
CA GLY A 202 5.80 -4.85 -4.82
C GLY A 202 4.74 -5.65 -4.08
N TYR A 203 5.18 -6.44 -3.13
CA TYR A 203 4.35 -7.36 -2.37
C TYR A 203 4.44 -7.09 -0.87
N SER A 204 3.31 -7.14 -0.18
CA SER A 204 3.20 -7.08 1.28
C SER A 204 3.05 -8.50 1.82
N ALA A 205 4.09 -8.99 2.49
CA ALA A 205 4.19 -10.38 2.94
C ALA A 205 3.88 -10.53 4.42
N ALA A 206 3.14 -11.58 4.78
CA ALA A 206 3.13 -12.08 6.13
C ALA A 206 4.56 -12.50 6.55
N ASP A 207 4.98 -12.15 7.76
CA ASP A 207 6.32 -12.50 8.26
C ASP A 207 6.32 -13.93 8.85
N VAL A 208 6.23 -14.92 7.97
CA VAL A 208 6.22 -16.34 8.33
C VAL A 208 7.62 -16.92 8.28
N SER A 209 8.15 -17.34 9.42
CA SER A 209 9.54 -17.81 9.56
C SER A 209 9.90 -18.99 8.66
N SER A 210 8.95 -19.88 8.37
CA SER A 210 9.17 -21.08 7.55
C SER A 210 9.32 -20.81 6.05
N ASN A 211 8.78 -19.69 5.54
CA ASN A 211 8.83 -19.35 4.11
C ASN A 211 9.28 -17.91 3.81
N ARG A 212 9.65 -17.12 4.83
CA ARG A 212 10.07 -15.71 4.70
C ARG A 212 11.10 -15.49 3.59
N ILE A 213 12.16 -16.25 3.64
CA ILE A 213 13.27 -16.10 2.68
C ILE A 213 12.84 -16.54 1.28
N GLN A 214 12.13 -17.65 1.17
CA GLN A 214 11.66 -18.18 -0.11
C GLN A 214 10.69 -17.19 -0.77
N THR A 215 9.73 -16.66 -0.01
CA THR A 215 8.78 -15.66 -0.51
C THR A 215 9.50 -14.41 -1.01
N ALA A 216 10.41 -13.86 -0.19
CA ALA A 216 11.17 -12.67 -0.56
C ALA A 216 12.03 -12.93 -1.81
N HIS A 217 12.78 -14.01 -1.84
CA HIS A 217 13.62 -14.37 -3.00
C HIS A 217 12.78 -14.61 -4.25
N TYR A 218 11.64 -15.28 -4.13
CA TYR A 218 10.74 -15.49 -5.26
C TYR A 218 10.23 -14.17 -5.86
N MET A 219 9.88 -13.20 -5.04
CA MET A 219 9.42 -11.89 -5.52
C MET A 219 10.54 -11.05 -6.16
N ASN A 220 11.81 -11.32 -5.85
CA ASN A 220 12.98 -10.63 -6.44
C ASN A 220 13.79 -11.49 -7.42
N CYS A 221 13.28 -12.60 -7.92
CA CYS A 221 13.97 -13.41 -8.91
C CYS A 221 13.33 -13.37 -10.30
N GLY A 222 14.06 -13.78 -11.32
CA GLY A 222 13.61 -13.78 -12.71
C GLY A 222 13.95 -12.50 -13.45
N THR A 223 13.17 -12.17 -14.47
CA THR A 223 13.40 -11.02 -15.33
C THR A 223 12.88 -9.72 -14.70
N ASP A 224 13.40 -8.56 -15.12
CA ASP A 224 13.08 -7.26 -14.54
C ASP A 224 11.60 -6.86 -14.63
N ASP A 225 10.88 -7.39 -15.62
CA ASP A 225 9.44 -7.19 -15.74
C ASP A 225 8.62 -8.03 -14.76
N MET A 226 9.14 -9.19 -14.32
CA MET A 226 8.47 -10.11 -13.42
C MET A 226 8.78 -9.85 -11.94
N ARG A 227 9.98 -9.36 -11.63
CA ARG A 227 10.36 -9.15 -10.24
C ARG A 227 9.79 -7.86 -9.67
N SER A 228 9.54 -7.86 -8.38
CA SER A 228 9.08 -6.69 -7.63
C SER A 228 10.13 -5.58 -7.64
N ASP A 229 9.68 -4.33 -7.58
CA ASP A 229 10.56 -3.16 -7.42
C ASP A 229 10.93 -2.96 -5.95
N PHE A 230 10.13 -3.46 -5.03
CA PHE A 230 10.35 -3.49 -3.59
C PHE A 230 9.65 -4.69 -2.95
N PHE A 231 10.01 -5.00 -1.72
CA PHE A 231 9.37 -6.01 -0.89
C PHE A 231 9.01 -5.43 0.46
N ALA A 232 7.90 -5.86 1.06
CA ALA A 232 7.51 -5.37 2.37
C ALA A 232 7.03 -6.51 3.28
N PHE A 233 7.19 -6.32 4.60
CA PHE A 233 6.77 -7.27 5.62
C PHE A 233 5.73 -6.69 6.56
N ASN A 234 4.73 -7.49 6.91
CA ASN A 234 3.87 -7.27 8.07
C ASN A 234 4.56 -7.91 9.28
N ASP A 235 5.31 -7.13 10.03
CA ASP A 235 6.21 -7.60 11.09
C ASP A 235 5.77 -7.15 12.48
N TYR A 236 5.18 -8.05 13.24
CA TYR A 236 4.72 -7.81 14.61
C TYR A 236 5.64 -8.40 15.70
N SER A 237 6.92 -8.64 15.39
CA SER A 237 7.85 -9.25 16.33
C SER A 237 8.41 -8.31 17.40
N TRP A 238 8.21 -6.98 17.24
CA TRP A 238 8.64 -5.98 18.22
C TRP A 238 7.53 -5.63 19.22
N CYS A 239 7.34 -6.43 20.26
CA CYS A 239 6.32 -6.22 21.30
C CYS A 239 6.90 -5.47 22.50
N ASN A 240 7.12 -4.15 22.40
CA ASN A 240 7.82 -3.33 23.42
C ASN A 240 9.18 -3.94 23.84
N SER A 241 9.86 -4.57 22.92
CA SER A 241 11.12 -5.30 23.13
C SER A 241 12.34 -4.46 22.70
N ASN A 242 13.32 -5.07 22.07
CA ASN A 242 14.49 -4.40 21.50
C ASN A 242 14.95 -5.11 20.22
N PHE A 243 15.94 -4.52 19.54
CA PHE A 243 16.44 -4.95 18.24
C PHE A 243 16.84 -6.44 18.16
N LYS A 244 17.41 -6.99 19.24
CA LYS A 244 17.80 -8.40 19.30
C LYS A 244 16.63 -9.31 19.71
N GLN A 245 15.84 -8.91 20.70
CA GLN A 245 14.72 -9.73 21.17
C GLN A 245 13.63 -9.87 20.12
N SER A 246 13.41 -8.84 19.27
CA SER A 246 12.50 -8.91 18.13
C SER A 246 13.04 -9.76 16.96
N GLY A 247 14.33 -10.14 16.99
CA GLY A 247 15.00 -10.83 15.88
C GLY A 247 15.28 -9.93 14.67
N TRP A 248 15.10 -8.61 14.79
CA TRP A 248 15.35 -7.68 13.69
C TRP A 248 16.82 -7.64 13.27
N ASP A 249 17.75 -7.86 14.19
CA ASP A 249 19.19 -8.01 13.89
C ASP A 249 19.45 -9.17 12.93
N GLN A 250 18.73 -10.29 13.07
CA GLN A 250 18.86 -11.45 12.18
C GLN A 250 18.17 -11.20 10.83
N LYS A 251 17.03 -10.49 10.82
CA LYS A 251 16.34 -10.10 9.58
C LYS A 251 17.19 -9.15 8.75
N VAL A 252 17.80 -8.13 9.36
CA VAL A 252 18.75 -7.24 8.67
C VAL A 252 19.92 -8.03 8.08
N LYS A 253 20.49 -8.97 8.81
CA LYS A 253 21.57 -9.82 8.32
C LYS A 253 21.13 -10.68 7.13
N SER A 254 19.93 -11.27 7.19
CA SER A 254 19.38 -12.12 6.13
C SER A 254 19.12 -11.36 4.83
N PHE A 255 18.77 -10.06 4.91
CA PHE A 255 18.43 -9.24 3.75
C PHE A 255 19.50 -8.20 3.39
N SER A 256 20.72 -8.30 3.95
CA SER A 256 21.80 -7.34 3.69
C SER A 256 22.22 -7.24 2.22
N ASP A 257 22.03 -8.29 1.43
CA ASP A 257 22.31 -8.37 0.00
C ASP A 257 21.09 -8.82 -0.81
N TYR A 258 19.91 -8.25 -0.48
CA TYR A 258 18.66 -8.65 -1.13
C TYR A 258 18.43 -7.99 -2.49
N GLY A 259 19.00 -6.83 -2.73
CA GLY A 259 19.06 -6.18 -4.04
C GLY A 259 17.88 -5.29 -4.43
N ILE A 260 16.77 -5.26 -3.69
CA ILE A 260 15.66 -4.31 -3.86
C ILE A 260 15.26 -3.69 -2.53
N ALA A 261 14.50 -2.60 -2.58
CA ALA A 261 14.07 -1.88 -1.39
C ALA A 261 13.17 -2.74 -0.48
N ILE A 262 13.36 -2.64 0.83
CA ILE A 262 12.52 -3.27 1.84
C ILE A 262 11.98 -2.20 2.80
N PHE A 263 10.72 -2.36 3.24
CA PHE A 263 10.15 -1.63 4.37
C PHE A 263 9.16 -2.52 5.14
N LEU A 264 8.68 -2.06 6.28
CA LEU A 264 7.61 -2.74 7.00
C LEU A 264 6.28 -2.19 6.52
N SER A 265 5.50 -3.01 5.82
CA SER A 265 4.14 -2.64 5.38
C SER A 265 3.16 -2.61 6.52
N GLU A 266 3.45 -3.31 7.61
CA GLU A 266 2.76 -3.22 8.89
C GLU A 266 3.75 -3.48 10.03
N TYR A 267 3.64 -2.70 11.12
CA TYR A 267 4.29 -2.97 12.40
C TYR A 267 3.44 -2.39 13.56
N GLY A 268 3.77 -2.70 14.79
CA GLY A 268 3.09 -2.12 15.95
C GLY A 268 2.38 -3.17 16.79
N CYS A 269 3.11 -4.22 17.22
CA CYS A 269 2.61 -5.27 18.10
C CYS A 269 1.92 -4.69 19.34
N ILE A 270 0.72 -5.18 19.67
CA ILE A 270 -0.08 -4.77 20.83
C ILE A 270 0.15 -5.65 22.07
N ASP A 271 0.86 -6.77 21.93
CA ASP A 271 1.26 -7.57 23.07
C ASP A 271 2.21 -6.75 23.96
N ASN A 272 2.09 -6.89 25.28
CA ASN A 272 2.84 -6.09 26.24
C ASN A 272 2.53 -4.58 26.18
N GLY A 273 1.26 -4.22 25.89
CA GLY A 273 0.80 -2.82 25.85
C GLY A 273 0.93 -2.07 27.18
N PRO A 274 0.74 -0.73 27.15
CA PRO A 274 0.53 0.09 25.97
C PRO A 274 1.79 0.23 25.11
N ARG A 275 1.60 0.41 23.79
CA ARG A 275 2.70 0.53 22.83
C ARG A 275 3.54 1.78 23.08
N LYS A 276 4.87 1.61 23.08
CA LYS A 276 5.85 2.71 23.25
C LYS A 276 6.49 3.13 21.91
N PHE A 277 6.27 2.36 20.85
CA PHE A 277 6.79 2.60 19.51
C PHE A 277 8.33 2.79 19.44
N GLY A 278 9.04 2.05 20.28
CA GLY A 278 10.51 2.03 20.31
C GLY A 278 11.14 1.53 19.02
N GLU A 279 10.41 0.73 18.24
CA GLU A 279 10.80 0.21 16.93
C GLU A 279 11.04 1.33 15.90
N ILE A 280 10.41 2.50 16.04
CA ILE A 280 10.65 3.65 15.15
C ILE A 280 12.10 4.12 15.30
N GLY A 281 12.63 4.12 16.54
CA GLY A 281 14.02 4.44 16.78
C GLY A 281 14.99 3.47 16.09
N ALA A 282 14.66 2.19 16.08
CA ALA A 282 15.44 1.19 15.36
C ALA A 282 15.34 1.38 13.83
N LEU A 283 14.14 1.57 13.28
CA LEU A 283 13.90 1.78 11.85
C LEU A 283 14.66 3.00 11.30
N MET A 284 14.84 4.05 12.10
CA MET A 284 15.58 5.27 11.72
C MET A 284 17.07 5.23 12.10
N ASN A 285 17.58 4.10 12.58
CA ASN A 285 18.97 3.93 12.99
C ASN A 285 19.79 3.25 11.90
N SER A 286 21.10 3.52 11.86
CA SER A 286 22.05 2.93 10.91
C SER A 286 22.10 1.39 10.93
N GLN A 287 21.65 0.75 12.02
CA GLN A 287 21.50 -0.70 12.09
C GLN A 287 20.44 -1.25 11.11
N MET A 288 19.41 -0.46 10.78
CA MET A 288 18.33 -0.85 9.90
C MET A 288 18.43 -0.22 8.50
N THR A 289 18.88 1.02 8.41
CA THR A 289 18.71 1.85 7.20
C THR A 289 19.51 1.40 5.99
N SER A 290 20.52 0.54 6.15
CA SER A 290 21.20 -0.10 5.02
C SER A 290 20.33 -1.12 4.27
N VAL A 291 19.27 -1.62 4.93
CA VAL A 291 18.38 -2.66 4.40
C VAL A 291 16.95 -2.18 4.33
N TYR A 292 16.45 -1.56 5.40
CA TYR A 292 15.04 -1.13 5.50
C TYR A 292 14.87 0.37 5.24
N SER A 293 13.78 0.71 4.61
CA SER A 293 13.37 2.09 4.28
C SER A 293 12.21 2.57 5.15
N GLY A 294 12.20 2.21 6.43
CA GLY A 294 11.16 2.61 7.39
C GLY A 294 9.95 1.67 7.39
N GLY A 295 8.78 2.20 7.69
CA GLY A 295 7.56 1.41 7.76
C GLY A 295 6.28 2.20 8.03
N LEU A 296 5.17 1.45 8.07
CA LEU A 296 3.81 1.91 8.33
C LEU A 296 3.29 1.27 9.62
N MET A 297 2.80 2.08 10.54
CA MET A 297 2.26 1.60 11.80
C MET A 297 0.82 1.11 11.59
N TYR A 298 0.53 -0.09 12.00
CA TYR A 298 -0.80 -0.66 12.01
C TYR A 298 -1.48 -0.39 13.36
N GLU A 299 -2.57 0.38 13.44
CA GLU A 299 -3.27 1.08 12.38
C GLU A 299 -3.88 2.40 12.90
N TYR A 300 -4.53 3.17 12.02
CA TYR A 300 -5.12 4.47 12.38
C TYR A 300 -6.33 4.31 13.27
N THR A 301 -7.40 3.64 12.80
CA THR A 301 -8.67 3.52 13.52
C THR A 301 -8.72 2.34 14.46
N TYR A 302 -9.28 2.54 15.65
CA TYR A 302 -9.44 1.51 16.66
C TYR A 302 -10.64 0.62 16.32
N GLU A 303 -10.31 -0.58 15.88
CA GLU A 303 -11.26 -1.61 15.47
C GLU A 303 -11.33 -2.75 16.51
N ALA A 304 -12.09 -3.80 16.21
CA ALA A 304 -12.19 -4.98 17.09
C ALA A 304 -10.83 -5.65 17.37
N ASN A 305 -9.87 -5.49 16.46
CA ASN A 305 -8.49 -5.98 16.56
C ASN A 305 -7.61 -5.18 17.54
N LYS A 306 -8.06 -3.98 17.98
CA LYS A 306 -7.45 -3.11 19.00
C LYS A 306 -6.12 -2.44 18.62
N TYR A 307 -5.75 -2.39 17.35
CA TYR A 307 -4.50 -1.76 16.91
C TYR A 307 -4.58 -0.24 16.71
N GLY A 308 -5.77 0.31 16.58
CA GLY A 308 -5.95 1.73 16.25
C GLY A 308 -5.55 2.69 17.37
N ILE A 309 -5.16 3.90 16.97
CA ILE A 309 -4.78 5.00 17.87
C ILE A 309 -5.80 6.15 17.89
N VAL A 310 -6.85 6.06 17.06
CA VAL A 310 -8.01 6.97 17.08
C VAL A 310 -9.31 6.18 17.05
N GLU A 311 -10.39 6.80 17.53
CA GLU A 311 -11.74 6.25 17.48
C GLU A 311 -12.63 7.10 16.59
N LEU A 312 -13.40 6.43 15.75
CA LEU A 312 -14.45 7.00 14.91
C LEU A 312 -15.79 6.42 15.37
N SER A 313 -16.65 7.25 15.98
CA SER A 313 -17.92 6.79 16.59
C SER A 313 -18.92 6.22 15.60
N ASP A 314 -18.81 6.57 14.33
CA ASP A 314 -19.68 6.12 13.22
C ASP A 314 -18.84 5.82 11.96
N GLY A 315 -17.72 5.12 12.14
CA GLY A 315 -16.82 4.75 11.03
C GLY A 315 -16.47 5.95 10.14
N LEU A 316 -16.51 5.77 8.83
CA LEU A 316 -16.24 6.86 7.87
C LEU A 316 -17.18 8.04 8.01
N LYS A 317 -18.43 7.85 8.47
CA LYS A 317 -19.42 8.92 8.62
C LYS A 317 -19.20 9.83 9.84
N SER A 318 -18.29 9.48 10.73
CA SER A 318 -17.96 10.30 11.90
C SER A 318 -17.57 11.71 11.49
N SER A 319 -18.13 12.71 12.17
CA SER A 319 -17.79 14.13 11.95
C SER A 319 -16.51 14.56 12.67
N SER A 320 -16.02 13.76 13.62
CA SER A 320 -14.86 14.05 14.46
C SER A 320 -14.04 12.80 14.74
N VAL A 321 -12.81 13.01 15.19
CA VAL A 321 -11.85 11.97 15.57
C VAL A 321 -11.57 12.10 17.07
N SER A 322 -11.73 11.02 17.82
CA SER A 322 -11.27 10.91 19.20
C SER A 322 -9.92 10.24 19.26
N LYS A 323 -8.94 10.88 19.87
CA LYS A 323 -7.59 10.33 20.03
C LYS A 323 -7.56 9.38 21.23
N ARG A 324 -6.89 8.26 21.07
CA ARG A 324 -6.53 7.37 22.18
C ARG A 324 -5.21 7.88 22.77
N ASP A 325 -5.31 8.84 23.67
CA ASP A 325 -4.25 9.79 24.04
C ASP A 325 -2.91 9.13 24.35
N ASP A 326 -2.87 8.04 25.10
CA ASP A 326 -1.62 7.37 25.49
C ASP A 326 -0.83 6.89 24.29
N GLU A 327 -1.44 6.08 23.41
CA GLU A 327 -0.77 5.52 22.24
C GLU A 327 -0.63 6.53 21.10
N PHE A 328 -1.61 7.42 20.92
CA PHE A 328 -1.51 8.50 19.95
C PHE A 328 -0.31 9.41 20.24
N ASN A 329 -0.16 9.85 21.50
CA ASN A 329 0.94 10.71 21.91
C ASN A 329 2.28 9.97 21.94
N ALA A 330 2.29 8.67 22.28
CA ALA A 330 3.49 7.85 22.21
C ALA A 330 3.99 7.72 20.75
N PHE A 331 3.10 7.42 19.80
CA PHE A 331 3.44 7.33 18.37
C PHE A 331 3.94 8.67 17.82
N LYS A 332 3.21 9.75 18.06
CA LYS A 332 3.61 11.11 17.68
C LYS A 332 4.98 11.49 18.23
N SER A 333 5.23 11.20 19.51
CA SER A 333 6.50 11.47 20.17
C SER A 333 7.63 10.62 19.59
N ALA A 334 7.39 9.35 19.33
CA ALA A 334 8.36 8.45 18.71
C ALA A 334 8.77 8.93 17.30
N LEU A 335 7.81 9.35 16.48
CA LEU A 335 8.10 9.97 15.18
C LEU A 335 8.92 11.25 15.32
N LYS A 336 8.54 12.14 16.24
CA LYS A 336 9.23 13.42 16.45
C LYS A 336 10.68 13.23 16.91
N ASN A 337 10.90 12.30 17.84
CA ASN A 337 12.20 12.11 18.48
C ASN A 337 13.18 11.27 17.63
N ASN A 338 12.68 10.57 16.60
CA ASN A 338 13.47 9.75 15.71
C ASN A 338 13.28 10.22 14.25
N PRO A 339 13.85 11.37 13.86
CA PRO A 339 13.75 11.87 12.49
C PRO A 339 14.45 10.91 11.51
N ALA A 340 14.04 10.96 10.24
CA ALA A 340 14.71 10.22 9.20
C ALA A 340 16.19 10.65 9.10
N PRO A 341 17.13 9.72 8.99
CA PRO A 341 18.55 10.06 8.86
C PRO A 341 18.81 10.75 7.52
N THR A 342 19.84 11.58 7.50
CA THR A 342 20.31 12.26 6.28
C THR A 342 21.23 11.35 5.45
N GLY A 343 21.37 11.67 4.16
CA GLY A 343 22.23 10.93 3.24
C GLY A 343 21.63 9.60 2.78
N ALA A 344 22.45 8.71 2.26
CA ALA A 344 22.00 7.44 1.68
C ALA A 344 21.69 6.36 2.72
N GLY A 345 22.03 6.55 4.00
CA GLY A 345 21.73 5.61 5.08
C GLY A 345 22.29 4.18 4.88
N GLY A 346 23.37 4.05 4.11
CA GLY A 346 23.97 2.76 3.79
C GLY A 346 23.31 1.99 2.63
N ALA A 347 22.39 2.65 1.86
CA ALA A 347 21.76 2.02 0.72
C ALA A 347 22.77 1.60 -0.36
N ALA A 348 22.55 0.42 -0.96
CA ALA A 348 23.25 -0.01 -2.17
C ALA A 348 22.87 0.88 -3.36
N SER A 349 23.82 1.17 -4.23
CA SER A 349 23.59 2.02 -5.41
C SER A 349 22.98 1.27 -6.59
N THR A 350 23.02 -0.05 -6.59
CA THR A 350 22.56 -0.91 -7.69
C THR A 350 21.50 -1.88 -7.21
N THR A 351 20.48 -2.06 -8.05
CA THR A 351 19.48 -3.13 -7.89
C THR A 351 19.99 -4.41 -8.52
N HIS A 352 19.71 -5.55 -7.91
CA HIS A 352 20.00 -6.85 -8.51
C HIS A 352 18.93 -7.88 -8.16
N ALA A 353 18.81 -8.88 -9.02
CA ALA A 353 17.97 -10.06 -8.76
C ALA A 353 18.71 -11.04 -7.84
N VAL A 354 17.95 -11.81 -7.09
CA VAL A 354 18.46 -12.98 -6.38
C VAL A 354 18.11 -14.27 -7.14
N ASN A 355 18.73 -15.39 -6.77
CA ASN A 355 18.35 -16.67 -7.32
C ASN A 355 16.92 -17.06 -6.89
N CYS A 356 16.15 -17.59 -7.83
CA CYS A 356 14.84 -18.14 -7.49
C CYS A 356 14.99 -19.30 -6.51
N PRO A 357 14.14 -19.35 -5.44
CA PRO A 357 14.21 -20.42 -4.47
C PRO A 357 13.82 -21.76 -5.12
N THR A 358 14.53 -22.81 -4.76
CA THR A 358 14.19 -24.19 -5.14
C THR A 358 13.08 -24.72 -4.25
N SER A 359 12.34 -25.72 -4.73
CA SER A 359 11.33 -26.42 -3.94
C SER A 359 11.92 -27.00 -2.65
N ALA A 360 11.23 -26.81 -1.54
CA ALA A 360 11.62 -27.24 -0.20
C ALA A 360 10.38 -27.53 0.66
N THR A 361 10.57 -28.04 1.87
CA THR A 361 9.47 -28.19 2.83
C THR A 361 8.84 -26.82 3.12
N GLY A 362 7.53 -26.68 2.94
CA GLY A 362 6.79 -25.42 3.11
C GLY A 362 6.93 -24.44 1.94
N TRP A 363 7.60 -24.85 0.82
CA TRP A 363 7.72 -24.06 -0.40
C TRP A 363 7.76 -25.01 -1.62
N GLN A 364 6.62 -25.18 -2.29
CA GLN A 364 6.44 -26.10 -3.40
C GLN A 364 6.24 -25.36 -4.73
N VAL A 365 6.92 -24.20 -4.89
CA VAL A 365 6.79 -23.35 -6.06
C VAL A 365 7.85 -23.70 -7.10
N ASP A 366 7.40 -23.96 -8.32
CA ASP A 366 8.27 -24.01 -9.49
C ASP A 366 8.40 -22.60 -10.08
N PRO A 367 9.60 -22.00 -10.07
CA PRO A 367 9.79 -20.63 -10.53
C PRO A 367 9.57 -20.43 -12.04
N SER A 368 9.55 -21.51 -12.83
CA SER A 368 9.25 -21.45 -14.26
C SER A 368 7.75 -21.34 -14.57
N LEU A 369 6.89 -21.63 -13.60
CA LEU A 369 5.45 -21.72 -13.78
C LEU A 369 4.72 -20.43 -13.40
N VAL A 370 5.05 -19.30 -14.03
CA VAL A 370 4.29 -18.04 -13.88
C VAL A 370 3.18 -18.01 -14.92
N PRO A 371 1.89 -17.90 -14.51
CA PRO A 371 0.78 -17.95 -15.47
C PRO A 371 0.81 -16.79 -16.45
N GLU A 372 0.45 -17.09 -17.71
CA GLU A 372 0.21 -16.06 -18.72
C GLU A 372 -1.01 -15.20 -18.35
N MET A 373 -1.00 -13.95 -18.83
CA MET A 373 -2.18 -13.08 -18.66
C MET A 373 -3.40 -13.70 -19.34
N PRO A 374 -4.56 -13.78 -18.68
CA PRO A 374 -5.80 -14.23 -19.29
C PRO A 374 -6.05 -13.53 -20.62
N SER A 375 -6.33 -14.28 -21.69
CA SER A 375 -6.46 -13.75 -23.06
C SER A 375 -7.49 -12.62 -23.17
N GLN A 376 -8.57 -12.72 -22.42
CA GLN A 376 -9.60 -11.68 -22.36
C GLN A 376 -9.15 -10.38 -21.67
N ALA A 377 -8.08 -10.41 -20.86
CA ALA A 377 -7.50 -9.23 -20.23
C ALA A 377 -6.50 -8.51 -21.15
N GLN A 378 -5.93 -9.20 -22.15
CA GLN A 378 -4.93 -8.62 -23.06
C GLN A 378 -5.41 -7.36 -23.79
N LYS A 379 -6.74 -7.25 -24.04
CA LYS A 379 -7.33 -6.06 -24.65
C LYS A 379 -7.05 -4.78 -23.84
N TYR A 380 -6.98 -4.89 -22.50
CA TYR A 380 -6.75 -3.74 -21.63
C TYR A 380 -5.36 -3.11 -21.83
N MET A 381 -4.36 -3.90 -22.25
CA MET A 381 -3.02 -3.40 -22.56
C MET A 381 -3.04 -2.35 -23.67
N LYS A 382 -3.99 -2.43 -24.61
CA LYS A 382 -4.15 -1.51 -25.74
C LYS A 382 -5.17 -0.41 -25.45
N SER A 383 -6.35 -0.79 -24.95
CA SER A 383 -7.50 0.12 -24.82
C SER A 383 -7.63 0.80 -23.45
N GLY A 384 -6.85 0.36 -22.44
CA GLY A 384 -7.07 0.71 -21.04
C GLY A 384 -8.17 -0.12 -20.39
N ALA A 385 -8.25 -0.04 -19.06
CA ALA A 385 -9.22 -0.79 -18.27
C ALA A 385 -10.66 -0.27 -18.40
N GLY A 386 -10.84 0.95 -18.91
CA GLY A 386 -12.12 1.63 -18.94
C GLY A 386 -12.55 2.13 -17.56
N LYS A 387 -13.85 2.29 -17.35
CA LYS A 387 -14.39 2.69 -16.05
C LYS A 387 -14.10 1.59 -15.01
N GLY A 388 -13.60 1.97 -13.84
CA GLY A 388 -13.41 1.06 -12.72
C GLY A 388 -14.76 0.47 -12.27
N PRO A 389 -14.77 -0.81 -11.88
CA PRO A 389 -16.00 -1.47 -11.43
C PRO A 389 -16.44 -1.05 -10.01
N GLY A 390 -15.59 -0.37 -9.26
CA GLY A 390 -15.88 -0.02 -7.87
C GLY A 390 -16.04 -1.22 -6.97
N PHE A 391 -16.97 -1.13 -6.01
CA PHE A 391 -17.32 -2.20 -5.07
C PHE A 391 -18.60 -2.95 -5.44
N GLU A 392 -19.09 -2.84 -6.67
CA GLU A 392 -20.45 -3.26 -7.07
C GLU A 392 -20.62 -4.78 -7.29
N LEU A 393 -19.57 -5.61 -7.22
CA LEU A 393 -19.72 -7.05 -7.39
C LEU A 393 -20.33 -7.70 -6.15
N ASP A 394 -21.38 -8.50 -6.39
CA ASP A 394 -22.03 -9.32 -5.37
C ASP A 394 -21.23 -10.59 -5.02
N GLY A 395 -21.51 -11.17 -3.86
CA GLY A 395 -20.97 -12.45 -3.41
C GLY A 395 -19.43 -12.43 -3.30
N ASP A 396 -18.80 -13.47 -3.84
CA ASP A 396 -17.34 -13.67 -3.82
C ASP A 396 -16.56 -12.78 -4.80
N GLY A 397 -17.20 -11.79 -5.39
CA GLY A 397 -16.57 -10.86 -6.30
C GLY A 397 -15.97 -11.53 -7.53
N SER A 398 -14.72 -11.18 -7.87
CA SER A 398 -14.03 -11.74 -9.04
C SER A 398 -13.47 -13.15 -8.82
N GLN A 399 -13.44 -13.66 -7.59
CA GLN A 399 -12.74 -14.92 -7.28
C GLN A 399 -13.38 -16.16 -7.93
N ASN A 400 -14.69 -16.13 -8.14
CA ASN A 400 -15.45 -17.20 -8.79
C ASN A 400 -16.15 -16.71 -10.06
N ALA A 401 -15.58 -15.75 -10.76
CA ALA A 401 -16.23 -15.07 -11.88
C ALA A 401 -16.31 -15.91 -13.19
N GLY A 402 -16.26 -17.24 -13.11
CA GLY A 402 -16.54 -18.16 -14.21
C GLY A 402 -15.84 -17.82 -15.54
N ASP A 403 -16.57 -17.66 -16.62
CA ASP A 403 -16.12 -17.51 -18.01
C ASP A 403 -15.26 -16.27 -18.34
N SER A 404 -14.65 -15.61 -17.36
CA SER A 404 -13.84 -14.40 -17.58
C SER A 404 -12.39 -14.68 -18.04
N GLY A 405 -12.10 -15.88 -18.55
CA GLY A 405 -10.77 -16.26 -19.05
C GLY A 405 -9.77 -16.42 -17.91
N THR A 406 -9.76 -17.58 -17.28
CA THR A 406 -8.80 -17.95 -16.23
C THR A 406 -7.50 -18.46 -16.86
N SER A 407 -6.38 -18.19 -16.18
CA SER A 407 -5.09 -18.82 -16.50
C SER A 407 -4.65 -19.71 -15.36
N THR A 408 -4.12 -20.88 -15.69
CA THR A 408 -3.49 -21.79 -14.73
C THR A 408 -1.99 -21.68 -14.83
N ALA A 409 -1.29 -21.75 -13.70
CA ALA A 409 0.17 -21.84 -13.70
C ALA A 409 0.60 -23.15 -14.34
N GLY A 410 1.35 -23.01 -15.41
CA GLY A 410 2.14 -24.06 -16.03
C GLY A 410 1.48 -25.38 -16.38
N VAL A 411 0.79 -25.43 -17.52
CA VAL A 411 0.81 -26.65 -18.36
C VAL A 411 0.98 -26.21 -19.81
N THR A 412 2.16 -26.34 -20.33
CA THR A 412 2.39 -26.39 -21.76
C THR A 412 1.83 -27.72 -22.26
N GLY A 413 0.67 -27.67 -22.91
CA GLY A 413 0.11 -28.78 -23.69
C GLY A 413 -0.87 -29.68 -22.94
N GLY A 414 -2.16 -29.32 -22.98
CA GLY A 414 -3.28 -30.20 -22.63
C GLY A 414 -4.59 -29.48 -22.79
N SER A 415 -5.45 -29.97 -23.70
CA SER A 415 -6.83 -29.47 -23.92
C SER A 415 -7.65 -29.44 -22.65
N PRO A 416 -8.51 -28.45 -22.47
CA PRO A 416 -9.41 -28.40 -21.31
C PRO A 416 -10.56 -29.39 -21.49
N SER A 417 -10.75 -30.26 -20.49
CA SER A 417 -11.97 -31.06 -20.34
C SER A 417 -12.90 -30.38 -19.33
N PRO A 418 -14.19 -30.22 -19.64
CA PRO A 418 -15.11 -29.59 -18.71
C PRO A 418 -15.61 -30.64 -17.70
N THR A 419 -15.43 -30.40 -16.41
CA THR A 419 -16.16 -31.15 -15.38
C THR A 419 -16.88 -30.17 -14.48
N GLY A 420 -18.19 -30.43 -14.36
CA GLY A 420 -19.18 -29.58 -13.76
C GLY A 420 -19.26 -29.62 -12.23
N SER A 421 -19.95 -28.60 -11.77
CA SER A 421 -20.80 -28.45 -10.60
C SER A 421 -20.47 -29.15 -9.30
N GLY A 422 -20.20 -28.34 -8.29
CA GLY A 422 -20.25 -28.69 -6.88
C GLY A 422 -19.87 -27.49 -6.05
N ALA A 423 -20.82 -26.61 -5.78
CA ALA A 423 -20.64 -25.51 -4.86
C ALA A 423 -20.40 -26.03 -3.46
N LYS A 424 -19.23 -25.71 -2.89
CA LYS A 424 -19.00 -25.64 -1.44
C LYS A 424 -18.35 -24.30 -1.17
N GLU A 425 -18.85 -23.63 -0.13
CA GLU A 425 -18.40 -22.37 0.37
C GLU A 425 -16.87 -22.29 0.37
N SER A 426 -16.33 -21.29 -0.32
CA SER A 426 -14.90 -21.03 -0.33
C SER A 426 -14.61 -19.85 0.58
N ASP A 427 -13.88 -20.12 1.66
CA ASP A 427 -13.31 -19.09 2.53
C ASP A 427 -12.33 -18.22 1.74
N ASN A 428 -12.61 -16.98 1.71
CA ASN A 428 -11.85 -15.96 1.02
C ASN A 428 -10.52 -15.68 1.70
N ALA A 429 -9.49 -15.78 0.94
CA ALA A 429 -8.15 -15.56 1.42
C ALA A 429 -7.45 -14.45 0.62
N GLY A 430 -7.70 -13.33 0.94
CA GLY A 430 -7.01 -12.10 0.57
C GLY A 430 -7.36 -11.06 1.59
N ILE A 431 -8.51 -11.22 2.23
CA ILE A 431 -9.02 -10.37 3.30
C ILE A 431 -10.13 -11.16 3.99
N SER A 432 -10.00 -11.46 5.29
CA SER A 432 -11.05 -12.09 6.09
C SER A 432 -12.29 -11.21 6.12
N THR A 433 -13.38 -11.64 5.53
CA THR A 433 -14.69 -11.05 5.82
C THR A 433 -15.16 -11.56 7.17
N VAL A 434 -15.28 -10.69 8.15
CA VAL A 434 -15.94 -11.00 9.41
C VAL A 434 -17.45 -10.91 9.18
N GLY A 435 -18.10 -12.06 9.04
CA GLY A 435 -19.55 -12.18 9.20
C GLY A 435 -19.96 -11.92 10.65
N PRO A 436 -21.26 -11.74 10.95
CA PRO A 436 -21.71 -11.42 12.30
C PRO A 436 -21.26 -12.50 13.28
N VAL A 437 -20.58 -12.04 14.34
CA VAL A 437 -19.91 -12.85 15.35
C VAL A 437 -20.93 -13.66 16.14
N GLU A 438 -21.03 -14.93 15.87
CA GLU A 438 -21.36 -15.90 16.92
C GLU A 438 -20.06 -16.39 17.58
N LYS A 439 -20.08 -16.36 18.92
CA LYS A 439 -18.95 -16.54 19.80
C LYS A 439 -18.20 -17.85 19.54
N ALA A 440 -17.00 -17.75 18.97
CA ALA A 440 -16.00 -18.82 19.10
C ALA A 440 -14.66 -18.20 19.50
N PRO A 441 -13.90 -18.83 20.41
CA PRO A 441 -12.72 -18.20 20.99
C PRO A 441 -11.56 -18.16 19.97
N PHE A 442 -10.90 -17.02 19.92
CA PHE A 442 -9.63 -16.84 19.26
C PHE A 442 -8.61 -17.89 19.73
N ILE A 443 -8.26 -18.82 18.84
CA ILE A 443 -7.07 -19.66 18.98
C ILE A 443 -6.06 -19.14 17.97
N MET A 444 -5.44 -18.02 18.26
CA MET A 444 -4.25 -17.51 17.55
C MET A 444 -3.12 -17.07 18.49
N THR A 445 -3.26 -17.28 19.79
CA THR A 445 -2.21 -16.95 20.78
C THR A 445 -1.56 -18.17 21.45
N GLY A 446 -1.83 -19.38 20.98
CA GLY A 446 -1.37 -20.61 21.64
C GLY A 446 -0.11 -21.27 21.09
N LEU A 447 0.38 -20.94 19.91
CA LEU A 447 1.44 -21.74 19.27
C LEU A 447 2.83 -21.12 19.30
N VAL A 448 3.00 -19.88 19.74
CA VAL A 448 4.34 -19.27 19.88
C VAL A 448 4.95 -19.50 21.27
N MET A 449 4.17 -19.94 22.26
CA MET A 449 4.66 -20.19 23.64
C MET A 449 5.11 -21.62 23.94
N PHE A 450 5.02 -22.58 23.04
CA PHE A 450 5.38 -23.98 23.34
C PHE A 450 6.81 -24.38 22.99
N PHE A 451 7.64 -23.52 22.39
CA PHE A 451 9.03 -23.86 22.06
C PHE A 451 10.10 -23.23 22.97
N THR A 452 9.74 -22.47 23.98
CA THR A 452 10.72 -21.89 24.91
C THR A 452 10.76 -22.53 26.30
N LEU A 453 9.97 -23.58 26.57
CA LEU A 453 9.91 -24.21 27.90
C LEU A 453 10.52 -25.63 27.97
N PHE A 454 11.15 -26.16 26.93
CA PHE A 454 11.83 -27.47 26.95
C PHE A 454 13.34 -27.43 26.72
N GLY A 455 13.97 -26.24 26.83
CA GLY A 455 15.42 -26.07 26.68
C GLY A 455 16.23 -25.91 27.97
N ALA A 456 15.64 -26.10 29.15
CA ALA A 456 16.34 -25.86 30.41
C ALA A 456 16.19 -27.01 31.41
N LEU A 457 16.32 -28.28 30.94
CA LEU A 457 16.52 -29.42 31.86
C LEU A 457 17.24 -30.51 31.07
N LEU A 458 18.52 -30.34 30.87
CA LEU A 458 19.58 -31.36 30.70
C LEU A 458 20.91 -30.66 30.49
N LEU A 459 21.47 -30.19 31.57
CA LEU A 459 22.90 -30.21 31.92
C LEU A 459 23.03 -29.68 33.35
#